data_c408ddae5b9c808356260ed0f19ba839
#
_entry.id   c408ddae5b9c808356260ed0f19ba839
#
_cell.length_a   1.000
_cell.length_b   1.000
_cell.length_c   1.000
_cell.angle_alpha   90.00
_cell.angle_beta   90.00
_cell.angle_gamma   90.00
#
_symmetry.space_group_name_H-M   'P 1'
#
loop_
_entity.id
_entity.type
_entity.pdbx_description
1 polymer ?
#
loop_
_entity_poly.entity_id
_entity_poly.type
_entity_poly.pdbx_seq_one_letter_code
_entity_poly.pdbx_strand_id
1 'polypeptide(L)'
;VKLMDVYDADFPNPDPNPAYVVMGGYQQLVRGDVMRSRFRKSFETPEALVPGQVTKIEFTMPDVCHTFRRGHRVMVHVQSSWFPLVDRNPQTFVNIATATPEDFRKATQRVYHTRTAASALTVSVLPAARP
;
A
#
# COMPACT_ATOMS: atom_id res chain seq x y z
N VAL A 1 -2.13 1.31 -0.36
CA VAL A 1 -1.27 0.30 0.30
C VAL A 1 -0.67 -0.62 -0.75
N LYS A 2 0.61 -1.00 -0.59
CA LYS A 2 1.30 -1.96 -1.45
C LYS A 2 1.99 -3.00 -0.59
N LEU A 3 1.81 -4.27 -0.93
CA LEU A 3 2.57 -5.39 -0.40
C LEU A 3 3.75 -5.65 -1.33
N MET A 4 4.96 -5.65 -0.79
CA MET A 4 6.20 -5.79 -1.52
C MET A 4 6.99 -7.00 -1.03
N ASP A 5 7.63 -7.68 -1.95
CA ASP A 5 8.68 -8.67 -1.68
C ASP A 5 10.04 -8.00 -1.94
N VAL A 6 10.84 -7.85 -0.88
CA VAL A 6 12.15 -7.18 -0.96
C VAL A 6 13.25 -8.22 -0.96
N TYR A 7 13.99 -8.25 -2.03
CA TYR A 7 15.11 -9.16 -2.24
C TYR A 7 16.31 -8.80 -1.35
N ASP A 8 17.15 -9.77 -1.05
CA ASP A 8 18.38 -9.52 -0.33
C ASP A 8 19.27 -8.51 -1.06
N ALA A 9 20.10 -7.79 -0.32
CA ALA A 9 20.97 -6.76 -0.90
C ALA A 9 22.01 -7.33 -1.87
N ASP A 10 22.39 -8.57 -1.67
CA ASP A 10 23.38 -9.32 -2.49
C ASP A 10 22.71 -10.35 -3.41
N PHE A 11 21.40 -10.23 -3.65
CA PHE A 11 20.69 -11.13 -4.56
C PHE A 11 21.34 -11.10 -5.96
N PRO A 12 21.66 -12.27 -6.54
CA PRO A 12 22.38 -12.33 -7.80
C PRO A 12 21.60 -11.71 -8.96
N ASN A 13 22.31 -11.00 -9.82
CA ASN A 13 21.75 -10.52 -11.07
C ASN A 13 21.57 -11.68 -12.06
N PRO A 14 20.68 -11.55 -13.07
CA PRO A 14 20.59 -12.55 -14.13
C PRO A 14 21.91 -12.67 -14.89
N ASP A 15 22.20 -13.87 -15.37
CA ASP A 15 23.37 -14.16 -16.21
C ASP A 15 22.90 -14.98 -17.45
N PRO A 16 23.01 -14.45 -18.67
CA PRO A 16 23.51 -13.11 -19.04
C PRO A 16 22.58 -11.97 -18.60
N ASN A 17 23.14 -10.77 -18.38
CA ASN A 17 22.41 -9.57 -17.97
C ASN A 17 22.48 -8.45 -19.03
N PRO A 18 21.86 -8.62 -20.21
CA PRO A 18 21.95 -7.66 -21.31
C PRO A 18 21.25 -6.33 -21.03
N ALA A 19 20.31 -6.32 -20.08
CA ALA A 19 19.55 -5.12 -19.69
C ALA A 19 20.12 -4.42 -18.45
N TYR A 20 21.28 -4.84 -17.95
CA TYR A 20 21.94 -4.28 -16.76
C TYR A 20 21.01 -4.24 -15.53
N VAL A 21 20.20 -5.27 -15.34
CA VAL A 21 19.26 -5.37 -14.22
C VAL A 21 20.04 -5.54 -12.91
N VAL A 22 19.66 -4.77 -11.89
CA VAL A 22 20.17 -4.92 -10.52
C VAL A 22 19.09 -5.51 -9.66
N MET A 23 19.29 -6.74 -9.18
CA MET A 23 18.33 -7.48 -8.38
C MET A 23 18.55 -7.30 -6.87
N GLY A 24 19.75 -6.93 -6.43
CA GLY A 24 20.04 -6.66 -5.03
C GLY A 24 19.15 -5.57 -4.45
N GLY A 25 18.39 -5.88 -3.42
CA GLY A 25 17.45 -4.95 -2.79
C GLY A 25 16.22 -4.63 -3.64
N TYR A 26 15.95 -5.37 -4.72
CA TYR A 26 14.79 -5.15 -5.57
C TYR A 26 13.48 -5.25 -4.77
N GLN A 27 12.56 -4.33 -5.02
CA GLN A 27 11.26 -4.25 -4.35
C GLN A 27 10.16 -4.66 -5.32
N GLN A 28 9.85 -5.95 -5.34
CA GLN A 28 8.81 -6.49 -6.20
C GLN A 28 7.43 -6.15 -5.65
N LEU A 29 6.60 -5.48 -6.44
CA LEU A 29 5.19 -5.31 -6.10
C LEU A 29 4.46 -6.66 -6.20
N VAL A 30 4.00 -7.16 -5.07
CA VAL A 30 3.21 -8.39 -4.98
C VAL A 30 1.73 -8.09 -5.19
N ARG A 31 1.22 -7.14 -4.42
CA ARG A 31 -0.16 -6.66 -4.54
C ARG A 31 -0.25 -5.21 -4.06
N GLY A 32 -1.11 -4.45 -4.69
CA GLY A 32 -1.45 -3.12 -4.23
C GLY A 32 -2.91 -2.82 -4.48
N ASP A 33 -3.49 -1.99 -3.63
CA ASP A 33 -4.81 -1.43 -3.83
C ASP A 33 -4.95 -0.09 -3.11
N VAL A 34 -5.99 0.64 -3.47
CA VAL A 34 -6.29 1.97 -2.95
C VAL A 34 -7.64 1.99 -2.26
N MET A 35 -7.69 2.66 -1.12
CA MET A 35 -8.92 2.97 -0.43
C MET A 35 -8.99 4.48 -0.20
N ARG A 36 -10.00 5.13 -0.75
CA ARG A 36 -10.30 6.52 -0.39
C ARG A 36 -10.94 6.54 0.99
N SER A 37 -10.27 7.11 1.96
CA SER A 37 -10.68 7.10 3.37
C SER A 37 -12.11 7.63 3.60
N ARG A 38 -12.60 8.49 2.72
CA ARG A 38 -14.00 8.97 2.75
C ARG A 38 -15.03 7.85 2.55
N PHE A 39 -14.64 6.75 1.91
CA PHE A 39 -15.49 5.58 1.65
C PHE A 39 -15.19 4.38 2.56
N ARG A 40 -14.49 4.61 3.68
CA ARG A 40 -14.07 3.55 4.61
C ARG A 40 -15.22 2.74 5.22
N LYS A 41 -16.42 3.30 5.26
CA LYS A 41 -17.62 2.63 5.81
C LYS A 41 -18.64 2.24 4.73
N SER A 42 -18.71 3.01 3.66
CA SER A 42 -19.68 2.80 2.57
C SER A 42 -19.12 3.39 1.28
N PHE A 43 -19.28 2.67 0.18
CA PHE A 43 -18.94 3.18 -1.15
C PHE A 43 -19.97 4.19 -1.69
N GLU A 44 -21.16 4.23 -1.12
CA GLU A 44 -22.25 5.12 -1.55
C GLU A 44 -22.29 6.41 -0.73
N THR A 45 -22.00 6.32 0.56
CA THR A 45 -22.10 7.47 1.48
C THR A 45 -20.73 7.87 2.00
N PRO A 46 -20.10 8.88 1.41
CA PRO A 46 -18.79 9.35 1.83
C PRO A 46 -18.88 10.11 3.17
N GLU A 47 -17.90 9.86 4.05
CA GLU A 47 -17.74 10.58 5.31
C GLU A 47 -16.37 11.25 5.41
N ALA A 48 -16.34 12.51 5.84
CA ALA A 48 -15.09 13.21 6.10
C ALA A 48 -14.30 12.56 7.25
N LEU A 49 -12.97 12.69 7.21
CA LEU A 49 -12.13 12.44 8.37
C LEU A 49 -12.15 13.66 9.29
N VAL A 50 -12.01 13.43 10.57
CA VAL A 50 -11.85 14.50 11.56
C VAL A 50 -10.34 14.74 11.76
N PRO A 51 -9.83 15.93 11.46
CA PRO A 51 -8.43 16.25 11.66
C PRO A 51 -7.97 15.98 13.10
N GLY A 52 -6.81 15.36 13.27
CA GLY A 52 -6.26 15.02 14.59
C GLY A 52 -6.88 13.79 15.26
N GLN A 53 -7.93 13.21 14.72
CA GLN A 53 -8.55 11.99 15.25
C GLN A 53 -7.98 10.74 14.56
N VAL A 54 -7.55 9.76 15.36
CA VAL A 54 -7.14 8.44 14.86
C VAL A 54 -8.37 7.74 14.28
N THR A 55 -8.28 7.31 13.03
CA THR A 55 -9.39 6.65 12.33
C THR A 55 -8.92 5.34 11.74
N LYS A 56 -9.64 4.25 12.00
CA LYS A 56 -9.37 2.95 11.39
C LYS A 56 -9.78 2.99 9.90
N ILE A 57 -8.86 2.60 9.03
CA ILE A 57 -9.11 2.35 7.61
C ILE A 57 -8.82 0.86 7.37
N GLU A 58 -9.82 0.13 6.90
CA GLU A 58 -9.73 -1.30 6.68
C GLU A 58 -10.34 -1.64 5.31
N PHE A 59 -9.67 -2.47 4.55
CA PHE A 59 -10.16 -2.96 3.27
C PHE A 59 -9.42 -4.24 2.87
N THR A 60 -10.04 -5.01 1.99
CA THR A 60 -9.47 -6.23 1.43
C THR A 60 -8.80 -5.90 0.10
N MET A 61 -7.55 -6.32 -0.07
CA MET A 61 -6.87 -6.28 -1.36
C MET A 61 -7.27 -7.52 -2.18
N PRO A 62 -7.27 -7.43 -3.52
CA PRO A 62 -7.51 -8.59 -4.37
C PRO A 62 -6.53 -9.74 -4.10
N ASP A 63 -7.00 -10.96 -4.24
CA ASP A 63 -6.20 -12.16 -4.00
C ASP A 63 -4.96 -12.22 -4.89
N VAL A 64 -3.90 -12.79 -4.35
CA VAL A 64 -2.66 -13.09 -5.07
C VAL A 64 -1.98 -14.31 -4.47
N CYS A 65 -1.51 -15.20 -5.34
CA CYS A 65 -0.62 -16.28 -4.95
C CYS A 65 0.83 -15.81 -5.09
N HIS A 66 1.56 -15.77 -3.97
CA HIS A 66 2.97 -15.39 -3.95
C HIS A 66 3.71 -16.16 -2.88
N THR A 67 4.97 -16.50 -3.15
CA THR A 67 5.87 -17.14 -2.19
C THR A 67 7.00 -16.18 -1.84
N PHE A 68 7.00 -15.70 -0.60
CA PHE A 68 8.15 -15.00 -0.04
C PHE A 68 9.25 -16.01 0.25
N ARG A 69 10.37 -15.88 -0.43
CA ARG A 69 11.51 -16.81 -0.27
C ARG A 69 12.28 -16.51 1.02
N ARG A 70 13.01 -17.52 1.50
CA ARG A 70 13.92 -17.32 2.62
C ARG A 70 14.97 -16.27 2.27
N GLY A 71 15.22 -15.34 3.18
CA GLY A 71 16.11 -14.20 2.99
C GLY A 71 15.37 -12.93 2.52
N HIS A 72 14.27 -13.07 1.81
CA HIS A 72 13.47 -11.93 1.41
C HIS A 72 12.73 -11.29 2.60
N ARG A 73 12.36 -10.03 2.47
CA ARG A 73 11.64 -9.27 3.49
C ARG A 73 10.25 -8.87 2.97
N VAL A 74 9.24 -9.08 3.80
CA VAL A 74 7.90 -8.56 3.55
C VAL A 74 7.88 -7.08 3.90
N MET A 75 7.51 -6.23 2.96
CA MET A 75 7.37 -4.79 3.19
C MET A 75 5.97 -4.32 2.81
N VAL A 76 5.41 -3.45 3.65
CA VAL A 76 4.14 -2.79 3.39
C VAL A 76 4.38 -1.30 3.21
N HIS A 77 4.05 -0.78 2.03
CA HIS A 77 4.03 0.65 1.78
C HIS A 77 2.63 1.21 2.03
N VAL A 78 2.52 2.23 2.85
CA VAL A 78 1.34 3.07 2.97
C VAL A 78 1.69 4.45 2.43
N GLN A 79 0.97 4.89 1.42
CA GLN A 79 1.24 6.17 0.76
C GLN A 79 -0.06 6.92 0.48
N SER A 80 0.01 8.24 0.43
CA SER A 80 -1.15 9.11 0.22
C SER A 80 -1.49 9.36 -1.25
N SER A 81 -0.67 8.87 -2.18
CA SER A 81 -0.85 9.07 -3.61
C SER A 81 -0.32 7.88 -4.41
N TRP A 82 -0.97 7.57 -5.51
CA TRP A 82 -0.49 6.64 -6.54
C TRP A 82 -0.77 7.21 -7.93
N PHE A 83 -0.49 8.49 -8.10
CA PHE A 83 -0.62 9.17 -9.37
C PHE A 83 0.47 8.67 -10.36
N PRO A 84 0.17 8.49 -11.65
CA PRO A 84 -1.09 8.80 -12.35
C PRO A 84 -2.11 7.64 -12.38
N LEU A 85 -1.82 6.50 -11.73
CA LEU A 85 -2.74 5.36 -11.72
C LEU A 85 -4.06 5.68 -11.04
N VAL A 86 -4.02 6.52 -10.01
CA VAL A 86 -5.19 7.01 -9.26
C VAL A 86 -5.07 8.50 -9.09
N ASP A 87 -6.20 9.22 -9.18
CA ASP A 87 -6.25 10.67 -8.96
C ASP A 87 -5.61 11.07 -7.64
N ARG A 88 -4.95 12.21 -7.63
CA ARG A 88 -4.46 12.82 -6.41
C ARG A 88 -5.60 13.15 -5.46
N ASN A 89 -5.38 12.97 -4.17
CA ASN A 89 -6.36 13.36 -3.17
C ASN A 89 -6.18 14.84 -2.81
N PRO A 90 -7.20 15.70 -2.97
CA PRO A 90 -7.10 17.11 -2.64
C PRO A 90 -6.93 17.40 -1.14
N GLN A 91 -7.16 16.43 -0.24
CA GLN A 91 -7.15 16.58 1.23
C GLN A 91 -8.25 17.52 1.77
N THR A 92 -9.22 17.86 0.92
CA THR A 92 -10.46 18.53 1.25
C THR A 92 -11.64 17.64 0.92
N PHE A 93 -12.77 17.87 1.56
CA PHE A 93 -13.97 17.04 1.35
C PHE A 93 -14.80 17.58 0.18
N VAL A 94 -14.26 17.43 -1.02
CA VAL A 94 -14.86 17.86 -2.30
C VAL A 94 -15.07 16.66 -3.22
N ASN A 95 -15.80 16.86 -4.31
CA ASN A 95 -15.85 15.88 -5.38
C ASN A 95 -14.51 15.91 -6.15
N ILE A 96 -13.77 14.81 -6.14
CA ILE A 96 -12.43 14.74 -6.73
C ILE A 96 -12.47 14.93 -8.24
N ALA A 97 -13.51 14.47 -8.93
CA ALA A 97 -13.63 14.60 -10.37
C ALA A 97 -13.80 16.06 -10.84
N THR A 98 -14.25 16.95 -9.97
CA THR A 98 -14.45 18.38 -10.26
C THR A 98 -13.54 19.27 -9.43
N ALA A 99 -12.56 18.68 -8.71
CA ALA A 99 -11.63 19.43 -7.87
C ALA A 99 -10.72 20.33 -8.73
N THR A 100 -10.55 21.56 -8.29
CA THR A 100 -9.67 22.56 -8.91
C THR A 100 -8.33 22.62 -8.15
N PRO A 101 -7.28 23.24 -8.71
CA PRO A 101 -6.00 23.40 -7.98
C PRO A 101 -6.15 24.03 -6.59
N GLU A 102 -7.12 24.90 -6.41
CA GLU A 102 -7.40 25.61 -5.15
C GLU A 102 -7.95 24.69 -4.05
N ASP A 103 -8.49 23.52 -4.42
CA ASP A 103 -9.01 22.53 -3.49
C ASP A 103 -7.91 21.71 -2.82
N PHE A 104 -6.70 21.69 -3.41
CA PHE A 104 -5.60 20.89 -2.92
C PHE A 104 -4.93 21.54 -1.70
N ARG A 105 -4.80 20.78 -0.63
CA ARG A 105 -4.17 21.20 0.61
C ARG A 105 -3.01 20.26 0.98
N LYS A 106 -1.96 20.85 1.53
CA LYS A 106 -0.90 20.08 2.16
C LYS A 106 -1.42 19.46 3.46
N ALA A 107 -1.22 18.16 3.62
CA ALA A 107 -1.60 17.44 4.83
C ALA A 107 -0.47 16.52 5.29
N THR A 108 -0.37 16.31 6.60
CA THR A 108 0.51 15.31 7.19
C THR A 108 -0.30 14.06 7.52
N GLN A 109 0.04 12.95 6.89
CA GLN A 109 -0.55 11.64 7.17
C GLN A 109 0.31 10.91 8.20
N ARG A 110 -0.32 10.28 9.19
CA ARG A 110 0.35 9.46 10.18
C ARG A 110 -0.24 8.05 10.16
N VAL A 111 0.62 7.06 10.03
CA VAL A 111 0.27 5.64 10.16
C VAL A 111 0.73 5.18 11.54
N TYR A 112 -0.17 4.63 12.32
CA TYR A 112 0.11 4.21 13.68
C TYR A 112 0.40 2.71 13.74
N HIS A 113 1.38 2.33 14.58
CA HIS A 113 1.70 0.94 14.89
C HIS A 113 1.97 0.75 16.39
N THR A 114 1.18 1.46 17.21
CA THR A 114 1.22 1.37 18.67
C THR A 114 0.28 0.29 19.20
N ARG A 115 0.39 -0.06 20.48
CA ARG A 115 -0.52 -1.04 21.11
C ARG A 115 -2.00 -0.65 21.02
N THR A 116 -2.29 0.64 21.08
CA THR A 116 -3.67 1.18 21.09
C THR A 116 -4.19 1.55 19.70
N ALA A 117 -3.30 1.65 18.72
CA ALA A 117 -3.64 1.96 17.33
C ALA A 117 -2.69 1.17 16.42
N ALA A 118 -2.89 -0.13 16.37
CA ALA A 118 -2.07 -1.03 15.58
C ALA A 118 -2.49 -1.02 14.11
N SER A 119 -1.50 -0.99 13.20
CA SER A 119 -1.70 -1.34 11.80
C SER A 119 -1.28 -2.79 11.59
N ALA A 120 -2.07 -3.54 10.82
CA ALA A 120 -1.85 -4.96 10.57
C ALA A 120 -2.16 -5.33 9.12
N LEU A 121 -1.48 -6.37 8.65
CA LEU A 121 -1.79 -7.08 7.42
C LEU A 121 -2.21 -8.51 7.79
N THR A 122 -3.39 -8.92 7.36
CA THR A 122 -3.87 -10.30 7.53
C THR A 122 -3.74 -11.02 6.20
N VAL A 123 -3.13 -12.20 6.20
CA VAL A 123 -2.93 -13.03 5.00
C VAL A 123 -3.29 -14.48 5.31
N SER A 124 -3.79 -15.19 4.31
CA SER A 124 -3.92 -16.65 4.35
C SER A 124 -2.60 -17.29 3.92
N VAL A 125 -2.14 -18.27 4.65
CA VAL A 125 -0.91 -19.01 4.35
C VAL A 125 -1.27 -20.45 4.01
N LEU A 126 -0.80 -20.94 2.86
CA LEU A 126 -0.93 -22.35 2.52
C LEU A 126 -0.03 -23.19 3.44
N PRO A 127 -0.51 -24.32 3.96
CA PRO A 127 0.34 -25.21 4.73
C PRO A 127 1.51 -25.69 3.86
N ALA A 128 2.68 -25.84 4.47
CA ALA A 128 3.82 -26.45 3.78
C ALA A 128 3.39 -27.83 3.26
N ALA A 129 3.74 -28.16 2.02
CA ALA A 129 3.56 -29.51 1.52
C ALA A 129 4.31 -30.47 2.47
N ARG A 130 3.60 -31.46 3.01
CA ARG A 130 4.27 -32.53 3.77
C ARG A 130 5.17 -33.28 2.78
N PRO A 131 6.43 -33.58 3.15
CA PRO A 131 7.32 -34.39 2.33
C PRO A 131 6.76 -35.80 2.10
#